data_d6ba86129e2ec1fc64eabae466a93547
#
_entry.id   d6ba86129e2ec1fc64eabae466a93547
#
_cell.length_a   1.000
_cell.length_b   1.000
_cell.length_c   1.000
_cell.angle_alpha   90.00
_cell.angle_beta   90.00
_cell.angle_gamma   90.00
#
_symmetry.space_group_name_H-M   'P 1'
#
loop_
_entity.id
_entity.type
_entity.pdbx_description
1 polymer ?
#
loop_
_entity_poly.entity_id
_entity_poly.type
_entity_poly.pdbx_seq_one_letter_code
_entity_poly.pdbx_strand_id
1 'polypeptide(L)'
;WAGSALFHTIRARLMWDVETDVDQLVDEYCKHMFKDAADIMRQYFRTYERALNSHDDHMIWGRWVSQFDPKVIDRLQELLDRAKQKTDDPAVQLRLKFTQVGLNTFIITQLENTPLENIQPERFERYTDVRRETLAMIKEMNLPYPMTATGPFIDRLATGGYRPPFKAIQGNQRFVFPTVWKFRTDPNNAGIADGWYRLTETTETAWQDLRTDQFWTSQGIDFHGAAW
;
A
#
# COMPACT_ATOMS: atom_id res chain seq x y z
N TRP A 1 3.72 5.97 7.41
CA TRP A 1 4.67 5.80 8.52
C TRP A 1 5.81 6.83 8.47
N ALA A 2 6.40 7.15 7.34
CA ALA A 2 7.43 8.17 7.27
C ALA A 2 6.88 9.58 7.54
N GLY A 3 5.63 9.86 7.20
CA GLY A 3 4.92 11.07 7.61
C GLY A 3 4.50 11.07 9.08
N SER A 4 4.48 9.92 9.74
CA SER A 4 4.05 9.80 11.13
C SER A 4 5.04 10.41 12.11
N ALA A 5 6.33 10.48 11.79
CA ALA A 5 7.32 11.11 12.68
C ALA A 5 7.03 12.61 12.89
N LEU A 6 6.74 13.35 11.80
CA LEU A 6 6.28 14.75 11.91
C LEU A 6 4.98 14.84 12.73
N PHE A 7 4.01 14.01 12.43
CA PHE A 7 2.73 13.98 13.13
C PHE A 7 2.90 13.70 14.64
N HIS A 8 3.73 12.73 15.01
CA HIS A 8 4.02 12.45 16.43
C HIS A 8 4.75 13.60 17.11
N THR A 9 5.66 14.28 16.42
CA THR A 9 6.34 15.48 16.94
C THR A 9 5.33 16.58 17.22
N ILE A 10 4.44 16.88 16.27
CA ILE A 10 3.39 17.89 16.44
C ILE A 10 2.46 17.51 17.60
N ARG A 11 1.96 16.26 17.64
CA ARG A 11 1.10 15.80 18.73
C ARG A 11 1.76 15.91 20.09
N ALA A 12 3.01 15.50 20.23
CA ALA A 12 3.74 15.58 21.48
C ALA A 12 3.85 17.03 21.97
N ARG A 13 4.08 17.97 21.07
CA ARG A 13 4.16 19.40 21.42
C ARG A 13 2.79 19.95 21.81
N LEU A 14 1.76 19.69 21.03
CA LEU A 14 0.39 20.15 21.31
C LEU A 14 -0.21 19.53 22.59
N MET A 15 0.22 18.34 22.99
CA MET A 15 -0.16 17.76 24.29
C MET A 15 0.45 18.55 25.47
N TRP A 16 1.54 19.26 25.23
CA TRP A 16 2.23 20.06 26.25
C TRP A 16 1.78 21.52 26.24
N ASP A 17 1.60 22.08 25.05
CA ASP A 17 1.17 23.45 24.83
C ASP A 17 0.26 23.51 23.58
N VAL A 18 -1.04 23.66 23.80
CA VAL A 18 -2.06 23.68 22.75
C VAL A 18 -2.03 24.95 21.90
N GLU A 19 -1.39 26.02 22.37
CA GLU A 19 -1.25 27.29 21.67
C GLU A 19 -0.03 27.31 20.74
N THR A 20 0.75 26.23 20.71
CA THR A 20 1.93 26.15 19.84
C THR A 20 1.54 26.28 18.36
N ASP A 21 2.24 27.14 17.64
CA ASP A 21 2.08 27.33 16.20
C ASP A 21 2.55 26.07 15.43
N VAL A 22 1.59 25.36 14.84
CA VAL A 22 1.85 24.14 14.08
C VAL A 22 2.72 24.40 12.85
N ASP A 23 2.57 25.55 12.19
CA ASP A 23 3.35 25.91 11.01
C ASP A 23 4.82 26.12 11.37
N GLN A 24 5.07 26.75 12.50
CA GLN A 24 6.43 26.90 13.04
C GLN A 24 7.02 25.53 13.40
N LEU A 25 6.24 24.62 14.00
CA LEU A 25 6.73 23.26 14.32
C LEU A 25 7.11 22.47 13.06
N VAL A 26 6.33 22.57 11.99
CA VAL A 26 6.66 21.94 10.70
C VAL A 26 7.97 22.51 10.16
N ASP A 27 8.15 23.82 10.23
CA ASP A 27 9.36 24.51 9.79
C ASP A 27 10.59 24.07 10.57
N GLU A 28 10.50 24.06 11.89
CA GLU A 28 11.56 23.60 12.80
C GLU A 28 11.91 22.13 12.53
N TYR A 29 10.89 21.26 12.41
CA TYR A 29 11.09 19.87 12.10
C TYR A 29 11.84 19.70 10.78
N CYS A 30 11.41 20.37 9.72
CA CYS A 30 12.06 20.26 8.42
C CYS A 30 13.51 20.74 8.46
N LYS A 31 13.80 21.86 9.13
CA LYS A 31 15.17 22.39 9.30
C LYS A 31 16.07 21.40 10.04
N HIS A 32 15.59 20.80 11.12
CA HIS A 32 16.40 19.87 11.92
C HIS A 32 16.59 18.52 11.22
N MET A 33 15.56 18.02 10.57
CA MET A 33 15.58 16.68 10.01
C MET A 33 16.17 16.63 8.60
N PHE A 34 15.98 17.67 7.78
CA PHE A 34 16.34 17.66 6.37
C PHE A 34 17.35 18.71 5.94
N LYS A 35 17.80 19.59 6.86
CA LYS A 35 18.89 20.57 6.65
C LYS A 35 18.74 21.32 5.31
N ASP A 36 19.69 21.14 4.38
CA ASP A 36 19.69 21.81 3.06
C ASP A 36 18.45 21.46 2.19
N ALA A 37 17.83 20.32 2.44
CA ALA A 37 16.60 19.90 1.78
C ALA A 37 15.32 20.36 2.50
N ALA A 38 15.43 21.12 3.59
CA ALA A 38 14.31 21.51 4.46
C ALA A 38 13.15 22.18 3.73
N ASP A 39 13.43 23.15 2.84
CA ASP A 39 12.40 23.89 2.12
C ASP A 39 11.62 23.01 1.15
N ILE A 40 12.31 22.03 0.53
CA ILE A 40 11.68 21.07 -0.39
C ILE A 40 10.81 20.11 0.41
N MET A 41 11.30 19.63 1.55
CA MET A 41 10.54 18.73 2.42
C MET A 41 9.35 19.41 3.08
N ARG A 42 9.45 20.71 3.39
CA ARG A 42 8.28 21.51 3.79
C ARG A 42 7.21 21.52 2.71
N GLN A 43 7.59 21.74 1.44
CA GLN A 43 6.65 21.67 0.32
C GLN A 43 6.03 20.27 0.17
N TYR A 44 6.83 19.22 0.40
CA TYR A 44 6.36 17.82 0.41
C TYR A 44 5.23 17.62 1.44
N PHE A 45 5.47 17.99 2.72
CA PHE A 45 4.49 17.80 3.78
C PHE A 45 3.25 18.67 3.58
N ARG A 46 3.41 19.90 3.10
CA ARG A 46 2.28 20.79 2.77
C ARG A 46 1.44 20.27 1.59
N THR A 47 2.09 19.67 0.60
CA THR A 47 1.38 19.04 -0.53
C THR A 47 0.58 17.85 -0.05
N TYR A 48 1.18 17.02 0.81
CA TYR A 48 0.52 15.88 1.43
C TYR A 48 -0.68 16.29 2.31
N GLU A 49 -0.50 17.28 3.17
CA GLU A 49 -1.54 17.83 4.04
C GLU A 49 -2.74 18.36 3.23
N ARG A 50 -2.47 19.19 2.22
CA ARG A 50 -3.52 19.73 1.36
C ARG A 50 -4.32 18.63 0.65
N ALA A 51 -3.65 17.59 0.21
CA ALA A 51 -4.32 16.47 -0.40
C ALA A 51 -5.20 15.69 0.59
N LEU A 52 -4.77 15.53 1.84
CA LEU A 52 -5.61 14.97 2.90
C LEU A 52 -6.85 15.82 3.19
N ASN A 53 -6.68 17.14 3.24
CA ASN A 53 -7.75 18.08 3.58
C ASN A 53 -8.68 18.41 2.40
N SER A 54 -8.39 17.92 1.19
CA SER A 54 -9.23 18.16 0.00
C SER A 54 -10.45 17.26 -0.09
N HIS A 55 -10.59 16.30 0.83
CA HIS A 55 -11.70 15.35 0.88
C HIS A 55 -12.55 15.57 2.12
N ASP A 56 -13.86 15.69 1.93
CA ASP A 56 -14.83 15.79 3.03
C ASP A 56 -15.16 14.44 3.68
N ASP A 57 -14.57 13.37 3.19
CA ASP A 57 -14.82 12.01 3.68
C ASP A 57 -14.08 11.74 4.99
N HIS A 58 -14.76 11.08 5.91
CA HIS A 58 -14.11 10.57 7.12
C HIS A 58 -13.02 9.57 6.75
N MET A 59 -11.83 9.76 7.33
CA MET A 59 -10.72 8.81 7.20
C MET A 59 -11.08 7.47 7.84
N ILE A 60 -11.58 6.55 7.03
CA ILE A 60 -11.78 5.15 7.42
C ILE A 60 -10.50 4.38 7.05
N TRP A 61 -10.03 3.55 7.96
CA TRP A 61 -8.87 2.69 7.75
C TRP A 61 -8.87 2.04 6.36
N GLY A 62 -7.84 2.35 5.57
CA GLY A 62 -7.57 1.75 4.27
C GLY A 62 -8.21 2.42 3.04
N ARG A 63 -9.26 3.21 3.19
CA ARG A 63 -9.92 3.87 2.03
C ARG A 63 -9.32 5.20 1.62
N TRP A 64 -8.73 5.92 2.55
CA TRP A 64 -8.16 7.25 2.30
C TRP A 64 -7.04 7.27 1.25
N VAL A 65 -6.33 6.15 1.07
CA VAL A 65 -5.25 6.04 0.10
C VAL A 65 -5.75 6.04 -1.34
N SER A 66 -6.92 5.45 -1.60
CA SER A 66 -7.50 5.39 -2.95
C SER A 66 -8.03 6.73 -3.45
N GLN A 67 -8.22 7.69 -2.55
CA GLN A 67 -8.78 9.00 -2.86
C GLN A 67 -7.74 10.01 -3.34
N PHE A 68 -6.44 9.72 -3.17
CA PHE A 68 -5.40 10.63 -3.64
C PHE A 68 -5.35 10.68 -5.17
N ASP A 69 -5.43 11.90 -5.71
CA ASP A 69 -5.18 12.13 -7.14
C ASP A 69 -3.77 11.62 -7.48
N PRO A 70 -3.63 10.79 -8.52
CA PRO A 70 -2.33 10.37 -9.04
C PRO A 70 -1.33 11.50 -9.25
N LYS A 71 -1.80 12.67 -9.68
CA LYS A 71 -0.96 13.86 -9.87
C LYS A 71 -0.33 14.34 -8.57
N VAL A 72 -1.03 14.17 -7.44
CA VAL A 72 -0.47 14.50 -6.12
C VAL A 72 0.68 13.55 -5.79
N ILE A 73 0.52 12.26 -6.06
CA ILE A 73 1.57 11.26 -5.85
C ILE A 73 2.79 11.57 -6.70
N ASP A 74 2.59 11.89 -7.97
CA ASP A 74 3.68 12.27 -8.88
C ASP A 74 4.39 13.54 -8.38
N ARG A 75 3.64 14.52 -7.87
CA ARG A 75 4.22 15.72 -7.27
C ARG A 75 5.01 15.42 -6.00
N LEU A 76 4.53 14.54 -5.14
CA LEU A 76 5.26 14.11 -3.94
C LEU A 76 6.56 13.40 -4.32
N GLN A 77 6.53 12.53 -5.34
CA GLN A 77 7.73 11.87 -5.85
C GLN A 77 8.76 12.87 -6.38
N GLU A 78 8.32 13.83 -7.20
CA GLU A 78 9.17 14.88 -7.76
C GLU A 78 9.86 15.71 -6.66
N LEU A 79 9.10 16.10 -5.61
CA LEU A 79 9.66 16.83 -4.48
C LEU A 79 10.69 15.99 -3.72
N LEU A 80 10.42 14.71 -3.53
CA LEU A 80 11.34 13.81 -2.83
C LEU A 80 12.63 13.59 -3.61
N ASP A 81 12.55 13.45 -4.94
CA ASP A 81 13.73 13.30 -5.81
C ASP A 81 14.58 14.59 -5.83
N ARG A 82 13.95 15.75 -5.87
CA ARG A 82 14.63 17.03 -5.70
C ARG A 82 15.32 17.16 -4.34
N ALA A 83 14.66 16.70 -3.27
CA ALA A 83 15.24 16.71 -1.92
C ALA A 83 16.49 15.83 -1.84
N LYS A 84 16.46 14.64 -2.46
CA LYS A 84 17.63 13.74 -2.54
C LYS A 84 18.81 14.37 -3.27
N GLN A 85 18.54 15.12 -4.34
CA GLN A 85 19.57 15.81 -5.12
C GLN A 85 20.15 17.03 -4.39
N LYS A 86 19.45 17.56 -3.38
CA LYS A 86 19.83 18.81 -2.70
C LYS A 86 20.89 18.61 -1.62
N THR A 87 21.10 17.39 -1.15
CA THR A 87 21.98 17.11 0.00
C THR A 87 22.78 15.82 -0.18
N ASP A 88 24.04 15.84 0.24
CA ASP A 88 24.90 14.65 0.34
C ASP A 88 25.07 14.18 1.79
N ASP A 89 24.38 14.80 2.77
CA ASP A 89 24.44 14.38 4.17
C ASP A 89 23.84 12.96 4.34
N PRO A 90 24.65 11.96 4.77
CA PRO A 90 24.19 10.58 4.86
C PRO A 90 22.98 10.40 5.80
N ALA A 91 22.92 11.18 6.87
CA ALA A 91 21.81 11.10 7.82
C ALA A 91 20.51 11.66 7.22
N VAL A 92 20.61 12.71 6.39
CA VAL A 92 19.47 13.26 5.65
C VAL A 92 19.05 12.29 4.54
N GLN A 93 19.99 11.74 3.79
CA GLN A 93 19.72 10.74 2.77
C GLN A 93 18.98 9.51 3.32
N LEU A 94 19.38 9.04 4.50
CA LEU A 94 18.68 7.93 5.17
C LEU A 94 17.23 8.30 5.51
N ARG A 95 16.96 9.52 6.00
CA ARG A 95 15.60 10.01 6.31
C ARG A 95 14.76 10.17 5.04
N LEU A 96 15.35 10.66 3.95
CA LEU A 96 14.69 10.75 2.66
C LEU A 96 14.36 9.36 2.09
N LYS A 97 15.26 8.40 2.25
CA LYS A 97 15.03 7.01 1.89
C LYS A 97 13.87 6.40 2.70
N PHE A 98 13.81 6.69 4.00
CA PHE A 98 12.70 6.28 4.84
C PHE A 98 11.37 6.90 4.40
N THR A 99 11.39 8.18 4.00
CA THR A 99 10.23 8.88 3.44
C THR A 99 9.80 8.26 2.11
N GLN A 100 10.76 7.83 1.27
CA GLN A 100 10.47 7.10 0.02
C GLN A 100 9.74 5.79 0.28
N VAL A 101 10.15 5.01 1.28
CA VAL A 101 9.43 3.78 1.66
C VAL A 101 7.97 4.10 2.01
N GLY A 102 7.73 5.19 2.74
CA GLY A 102 6.37 5.65 3.06
C GLY A 102 5.56 5.98 1.80
N LEU A 103 6.12 6.76 0.87
CA LEU A 103 5.47 7.11 -0.39
C LEU A 103 5.22 5.87 -1.26
N ASN A 104 6.19 4.97 -1.36
CA ASN A 104 6.05 3.72 -2.10
C ASN A 104 4.94 2.84 -1.53
N THR A 105 4.85 2.74 -0.20
CA THR A 105 3.75 2.04 0.48
C THR A 105 2.40 2.62 0.09
N PHE A 106 2.34 3.94 -0.02
CA PHE A 106 1.15 4.66 -0.43
C PHE A 106 0.75 4.31 -1.89
N ILE A 107 1.71 4.36 -2.81
CA ILE A 107 1.50 3.98 -4.23
C ILE A 107 1.01 2.53 -4.34
N ILE A 108 1.64 1.61 -3.61
CA ILE A 108 1.28 0.19 -3.59
C ILE A 108 -0.16 0.02 -3.11
N THR A 109 -0.51 0.64 -1.97
CA THR A 109 -1.85 0.53 -1.39
C THR A 109 -2.91 1.16 -2.28
N GLN A 110 -2.62 2.27 -2.95
CA GLN A 110 -3.55 2.89 -3.89
C GLN A 110 -3.86 1.95 -5.06
N LEU A 111 -2.83 1.35 -5.64
CA LEU A 111 -3.01 0.42 -6.76
C LEU A 111 -3.73 -0.86 -6.35
N GLU A 112 -3.44 -1.39 -5.15
CA GLU A 112 -4.13 -2.55 -4.58
C GLU A 112 -5.64 -2.31 -4.35
N ASN A 113 -6.03 -1.06 -4.09
CA ASN A 113 -7.42 -0.68 -3.90
C ASN A 113 -8.11 -0.16 -5.17
N THR A 114 -7.40 -0.08 -6.29
CA THR A 114 -7.95 0.35 -7.57
C THR A 114 -8.48 -0.87 -8.33
N PRO A 115 -9.76 -0.87 -8.76
CA PRO A 115 -10.28 -1.92 -9.63
C PRO A 115 -9.42 -2.08 -10.89
N LEU A 116 -9.18 -3.33 -11.31
CA LEU A 116 -8.25 -3.65 -12.40
C LEU A 116 -8.57 -2.96 -13.71
N GLU A 117 -9.86 -2.85 -14.02
CA GLU A 117 -10.36 -2.16 -15.21
C GLU A 117 -9.98 -0.67 -15.23
N ASN A 118 -9.64 -0.11 -14.07
CA ASN A 118 -9.25 1.30 -13.91
C ASN A 118 -7.74 1.49 -13.80
N ILE A 119 -6.94 0.40 -13.80
CA ILE A 119 -5.49 0.49 -13.74
C ILE A 119 -4.92 0.63 -15.15
N GLN A 120 -4.22 1.73 -15.39
CA GLN A 120 -3.49 1.92 -16.64
C GLN A 120 -2.26 0.98 -16.69
N PRO A 121 -1.91 0.40 -17.86
CA PRO A 121 -0.79 -0.54 -18.00
C PRO A 121 0.53 -0.01 -17.44
N GLU A 122 0.85 1.25 -17.71
CA GLU A 122 2.07 1.90 -17.25
C GLU A 122 2.14 2.01 -15.73
N ARG A 123 1.00 2.18 -15.08
CA ARG A 123 0.89 2.19 -13.61
C ARG A 123 1.13 0.81 -13.01
N PHE A 124 0.72 -0.22 -13.72
CA PHE A 124 0.96 -1.59 -13.30
C PHE A 124 2.44 -1.97 -13.37
N GLU A 125 3.14 -1.58 -14.44
CA GLU A 125 4.59 -1.78 -14.56
C GLU A 125 5.31 -1.04 -13.42
N ARG A 126 4.99 0.23 -13.21
CA ARG A 126 5.51 1.03 -12.10
C ARG A 126 5.26 0.37 -10.73
N TYR A 127 4.11 -0.25 -10.53
CA TYR A 127 3.80 -0.97 -9.28
C TYR A 127 4.80 -2.09 -8.98
N THR A 128 5.14 -2.87 -9.98
CA THR A 128 6.10 -3.98 -9.82
C THR A 128 7.48 -3.46 -9.44
N ASP A 129 7.93 -2.39 -10.07
CA ASP A 129 9.22 -1.76 -9.78
C ASP A 129 9.25 -1.13 -8.40
N VAL A 130 8.27 -0.30 -8.06
CA VAL A 130 8.11 0.33 -6.75
C VAL A 130 8.11 -0.71 -5.64
N ARG A 131 7.44 -1.83 -5.84
CA ARG A 131 7.39 -2.94 -4.89
C ARG A 131 8.76 -3.56 -4.65
N ARG A 132 9.51 -3.85 -5.73
CA ARG A 132 10.86 -4.40 -5.68
C ARG A 132 11.82 -3.45 -4.99
N GLU A 133 11.78 -2.17 -5.35
CA GLU A 133 12.60 -1.11 -4.75
C GLU A 133 12.30 -0.94 -3.26
N THR A 134 11.02 -0.94 -2.88
CA THR A 134 10.61 -0.82 -1.48
C THR A 134 11.16 -1.97 -0.64
N LEU A 135 11.06 -3.20 -1.13
CA LEU A 135 11.60 -4.36 -0.44
C LEU A 135 13.13 -4.29 -0.30
N ALA A 136 13.82 -3.83 -1.35
CA ALA A 136 15.26 -3.64 -1.32
C ALA A 136 15.67 -2.58 -0.27
N MET A 137 14.99 -1.42 -0.24
CA MET A 137 15.24 -0.37 0.73
C MET A 137 14.98 -0.82 2.18
N ILE A 138 13.91 -1.56 2.43
CA ILE A 138 13.59 -2.09 3.77
C ILE A 138 14.70 -3.05 4.24
N LYS A 139 15.16 -3.93 3.36
CA LYS A 139 16.25 -4.86 3.67
C LYS A 139 17.58 -4.14 3.94
N GLU A 140 17.94 -3.19 3.08
CA GLU A 140 19.16 -2.40 3.22
C GLU A 140 19.19 -1.58 4.52
N MET A 141 18.09 -0.95 4.87
CA MET A 141 17.98 -0.17 6.10
C MET A 141 17.93 -1.02 7.37
N ASN A 142 17.87 -2.35 7.24
CA ASN A 142 17.70 -3.28 8.35
C ASN A 142 16.64 -2.79 9.35
N LEU A 143 15.52 -2.29 8.81
CA LEU A 143 14.46 -1.78 9.66
C LEU A 143 14.00 -2.90 10.57
N PRO A 144 14.09 -2.71 11.90
CA PRO A 144 13.55 -3.70 12.82
C PRO A 144 12.08 -3.88 12.43
N TYR A 145 11.64 -5.11 12.37
CA TYR A 145 10.24 -5.46 12.11
C TYR A 145 9.37 -4.54 12.96
N PRO A 146 8.83 -3.46 12.41
CA PRO A 146 8.07 -2.55 13.23
C PRO A 146 6.67 -3.07 13.28
N MET A 147 6.32 -3.51 14.45
CA MET A 147 4.93 -3.64 14.85
C MET A 147 4.06 -4.56 13.97
N THR A 148 3.18 -5.25 14.60
CA THR A 148 2.20 -6.22 14.13
C THR A 148 1.45 -5.91 12.82
N ALA A 149 1.48 -4.68 12.35
CA ALA A 149 0.87 -4.28 11.07
C ALA A 149 1.82 -4.35 9.86
N THR A 150 3.13 -4.44 10.08
CA THR A 150 4.12 -4.42 8.98
C THR A 150 4.62 -5.78 8.57
N GLY A 151 4.56 -6.78 9.44
CA GLY A 151 4.84 -8.16 9.08
C GLY A 151 3.99 -8.58 7.87
N PRO A 152 2.66 -8.51 7.94
CA PRO A 152 1.79 -8.84 6.81
C PRO A 152 2.02 -7.97 5.56
N PHE A 153 2.46 -6.71 5.73
CA PHE A 153 2.78 -5.84 4.59
C PHE A 153 4.08 -6.27 3.92
N ILE A 154 5.15 -6.53 4.70
CA ILE A 154 6.42 -7.02 4.17
C ILE A 154 6.24 -8.40 3.54
N ASP A 155 5.48 -9.29 4.16
CA ASP A 155 5.17 -10.59 3.61
C ASP A 155 4.40 -10.45 2.29
N ARG A 156 3.46 -9.52 2.19
CA ARG A 156 2.78 -9.19 0.92
C ARG A 156 3.75 -8.63 -0.11
N LEU A 157 4.69 -7.76 0.28
CA LEU A 157 5.74 -7.27 -0.62
C LEU A 157 6.65 -8.40 -1.11
N ALA A 158 7.03 -9.32 -0.23
CA ALA A 158 7.95 -10.41 -0.52
C ALA A 158 7.28 -11.54 -1.30
N THR A 159 6.08 -11.96 -0.89
CA THR A 159 5.39 -13.14 -1.45
C THR A 159 4.49 -12.80 -2.62
N GLY A 160 4.24 -11.52 -2.86
CA GLY A 160 3.27 -11.11 -3.84
C GLY A 160 1.84 -11.40 -3.41
N GLY A 161 1.55 -11.27 -2.13
CA GLY A 161 0.25 -11.55 -1.53
C GLY A 161 -0.93 -10.81 -2.15
N TYR A 162 -0.71 -9.64 -2.76
CA TYR A 162 -1.51 -9.21 -3.90
C TYR A 162 -0.84 -9.81 -5.13
N ARG A 163 -1.31 -10.94 -5.54
CA ARG A 163 -1.12 -11.34 -6.93
C ARG A 163 -2.01 -10.37 -7.73
N PRO A 164 -1.42 -9.45 -8.51
CA PRO A 164 -2.21 -8.96 -9.61
C PRO A 164 -2.70 -10.23 -10.31
N PRO A 165 -3.95 -10.34 -10.65
CA PRO A 165 -4.48 -11.53 -11.31
C PRO A 165 -3.74 -11.85 -12.60
N PHE A 166 -2.70 -11.10 -12.91
CA PHE A 166 -1.95 -11.24 -14.13
C PHE A 166 -0.44 -11.19 -13.88
N LYS A 167 0.24 -12.30 -14.06
CA LYS A 167 1.43 -12.25 -14.89
C LYS A 167 1.02 -11.47 -16.13
N ALA A 168 1.75 -10.42 -16.47
CA ALA A 168 1.62 -9.84 -17.79
C ALA A 168 1.76 -11.00 -18.79
N ILE A 169 0.64 -11.50 -19.27
CA ILE A 169 0.62 -12.42 -20.40
C ILE A 169 1.10 -11.52 -21.53
N GLN A 170 2.26 -11.85 -22.09
CA GLN A 170 2.74 -11.18 -23.27
C GLN A 170 1.65 -11.25 -24.34
N GLY A 171 0.98 -10.13 -24.57
CA GLY A 171 -0.15 -10.02 -25.48
C GLY A 171 -1.36 -9.37 -24.81
N ASN A 172 -2.15 -8.65 -25.58
CA ASN A 172 -3.33 -7.88 -25.17
C ASN A 172 -4.54 -8.75 -24.72
N GLN A 173 -4.32 -9.94 -24.17
CA GLN A 173 -5.40 -10.76 -23.66
C GLN A 173 -5.69 -10.40 -22.20
N ARG A 174 -6.78 -9.67 -21.98
CA ARG A 174 -7.37 -9.49 -20.67
C ARG A 174 -8.12 -10.77 -20.27
N PHE A 175 -7.64 -11.48 -19.28
CA PHE A 175 -8.44 -12.49 -18.60
C PHE A 175 -9.37 -11.78 -17.62
N VAL A 176 -10.65 -11.79 -17.93
CA VAL A 176 -11.69 -11.43 -16.96
C VAL A 176 -12.00 -12.70 -16.19
N PHE A 177 -11.64 -12.75 -14.90
CA PHE A 177 -12.07 -13.84 -14.05
C PHE A 177 -13.61 -13.85 -13.98
N PRO A 178 -14.26 -15.00 -14.08
CA PRO A 178 -15.69 -15.10 -13.83
C PRO A 178 -16.01 -14.50 -12.45
N THR A 179 -17.05 -13.70 -12.39
CA THR A 179 -17.54 -13.12 -11.12
C THR A 179 -18.14 -14.18 -10.20
N VAL A 180 -18.44 -15.36 -10.74
CA VAL A 180 -18.99 -16.50 -10.01
C VAL A 180 -18.10 -17.71 -10.28
N TRP A 181 -17.67 -18.37 -9.21
CA TRP A 181 -16.87 -19.58 -9.27
C TRP A 181 -17.53 -20.69 -8.47
N LYS A 182 -17.26 -21.94 -8.85
CA LYS A 182 -17.60 -23.09 -8.04
C LYS A 182 -16.72 -23.11 -6.78
N PHE A 183 -17.37 -23.29 -5.66
CA PHE A 183 -16.73 -23.25 -4.34
C PHE A 183 -17.14 -24.48 -3.53
N ARG A 184 -16.18 -25.06 -2.82
CA ARG A 184 -16.39 -26.16 -1.89
C ARG A 184 -15.49 -26.01 -0.68
N THR A 185 -16.04 -26.11 0.52
CA THR A 185 -15.25 -26.19 1.76
C THR A 185 -14.54 -27.54 1.88
N ASP A 186 -13.35 -27.52 2.45
CA ASP A 186 -12.51 -28.71 2.66
C ASP A 186 -12.16 -28.89 4.15
N PRO A 187 -13.14 -29.31 4.97
CA PRO A 187 -12.93 -29.46 6.41
C PRO A 187 -11.91 -30.53 6.78
N ASN A 188 -11.65 -31.48 5.91
CA ASN A 188 -10.75 -32.60 6.12
C ASN A 188 -9.39 -32.42 5.43
N ASN A 189 -9.18 -31.32 4.74
CA ASN A 189 -7.97 -31.04 3.96
C ASN A 189 -7.68 -32.12 2.89
N ALA A 190 -8.74 -32.69 2.30
CA ALA A 190 -8.68 -33.81 1.38
C ALA A 190 -8.52 -33.40 -0.08
N GLY A 191 -8.82 -32.15 -0.43
CA GLY A 191 -8.92 -31.67 -1.81
C GLY A 191 -7.66 -31.89 -2.65
N ILE A 192 -6.46 -31.84 -2.03
CA ILE A 192 -5.21 -32.15 -2.73
C ILE A 192 -5.13 -33.65 -3.03
N ALA A 193 -5.37 -34.49 -2.03
CA ALA A 193 -5.29 -35.95 -2.17
C ALA A 193 -6.33 -36.48 -3.17
N ASP A 194 -7.52 -35.92 -3.11
CA ASP A 194 -8.63 -36.28 -4.00
C ASP A 194 -8.54 -35.63 -5.39
N GLY A 195 -7.55 -34.76 -5.61
CA GLY A 195 -7.28 -34.16 -6.92
C GLY A 195 -8.33 -33.15 -7.39
N TRP A 196 -9.03 -32.46 -6.46
CA TRP A 196 -10.09 -31.50 -6.81
C TRP A 196 -9.59 -30.37 -7.72
N TYR A 197 -8.32 -30.01 -7.67
CA TYR A 197 -7.71 -29.02 -8.57
C TYR A 197 -7.64 -29.45 -10.05
N ARG A 198 -7.93 -30.74 -10.36
CA ARG A 198 -7.94 -31.29 -11.72
C ARG A 198 -9.34 -31.39 -12.31
N LEU A 199 -10.37 -31.09 -11.52
CA LEU A 199 -11.75 -31.21 -11.99
C LEU A 199 -12.02 -30.11 -13.02
N THR A 200 -12.40 -30.52 -14.22
CA THR A 200 -12.83 -29.66 -15.32
C THR A 200 -14.33 -29.41 -15.30
N GLU A 201 -15.09 -30.32 -14.67
CA GLU A 201 -16.53 -30.21 -14.48
C GLU A 201 -16.90 -30.52 -13.03
N THR A 202 -17.72 -29.67 -12.44
CA THR A 202 -18.18 -29.79 -11.06
C THR A 202 -19.68 -30.06 -11.06
N THR A 203 -20.05 -31.29 -11.40
CA THR A 203 -21.46 -31.73 -11.44
C THR A 203 -21.99 -32.20 -10.10
N GLU A 204 -21.13 -32.33 -9.10
CA GLU A 204 -21.53 -32.75 -7.76
C GLU A 204 -22.26 -31.65 -6.99
N THR A 205 -23.28 -32.02 -6.24
CA THR A 205 -24.07 -31.11 -5.39
C THR A 205 -23.31 -30.46 -4.27
N ALA A 206 -22.03 -30.88 -4.01
CA ALA A 206 -21.16 -30.32 -2.99
C ALA A 206 -20.49 -29.02 -3.43
N TRP A 207 -20.55 -28.64 -4.70
CA TRP A 207 -20.02 -27.40 -5.23
C TRP A 207 -21.15 -26.37 -5.35
N GLN A 208 -20.91 -25.19 -4.79
CA GLN A 208 -21.85 -24.08 -4.84
C GLN A 208 -21.24 -22.89 -5.60
N ASP A 209 -22.10 -22.07 -6.15
CA ASP A 209 -21.69 -20.85 -6.83
C ASP A 209 -21.48 -19.73 -5.83
N LEU A 210 -20.25 -19.20 -5.77
CA LEU A 210 -19.93 -18.01 -4.97
C LEU A 210 -19.34 -16.91 -5.84
N ARG A 211 -19.64 -15.70 -5.47
CA ARG A 211 -19.03 -14.51 -6.08
C ARG A 211 -17.58 -14.35 -5.59
N THR A 212 -16.68 -14.06 -6.53
CA THR A 212 -15.25 -13.87 -6.26
C THR A 212 -14.89 -12.48 -5.75
N ASP A 213 -15.81 -11.52 -5.91
CA ASP A 213 -15.68 -10.13 -5.48
C ASP A 213 -16.22 -9.86 -4.07
N GLN A 214 -16.67 -10.89 -3.36
CA GLN A 214 -17.21 -10.81 -2.01
C GLN A 214 -16.57 -11.88 -1.10
N PHE A 215 -16.47 -11.58 0.19
CA PHE A 215 -16.06 -12.59 1.17
C PHE A 215 -17.10 -13.71 1.25
N TRP A 216 -16.66 -14.94 1.38
CA TRP A 216 -17.56 -16.10 1.47
C TRP A 216 -18.49 -16.04 2.68
N THR A 217 -18.03 -15.46 3.83
CA THR A 217 -18.86 -15.24 5.02
C THR A 217 -20.05 -14.32 4.74
N SER A 218 -19.88 -13.29 3.90
CA SER A 218 -20.99 -12.42 3.50
C SER A 218 -21.99 -13.11 2.56
N GLN A 219 -21.62 -14.26 2.02
CA GLN A 219 -22.46 -15.11 1.16
C GLN A 219 -23.04 -16.32 1.93
N GLY A 220 -22.98 -16.28 3.27
CA GLY A 220 -23.58 -17.29 4.13
C GLY A 220 -22.71 -18.51 4.41
N ILE A 221 -21.42 -18.48 4.06
CA ILE A 221 -20.47 -19.54 4.38
C ILE A 221 -19.76 -19.23 5.70
N ASP A 222 -20.19 -19.87 6.77
CA ASP A 222 -19.51 -19.81 8.07
C ASP A 222 -18.51 -20.97 8.19
N PHE A 223 -17.35 -20.80 7.60
CA PHE A 223 -16.29 -21.79 7.58
C PHE A 223 -14.90 -21.14 7.68
N HIS A 224 -14.07 -21.69 8.58
CA HIS A 224 -12.67 -21.31 8.75
C HIS A 224 -11.80 -22.52 8.42
N GLY A 225 -11.17 -22.53 7.24
CA GLY A 225 -10.35 -23.64 6.80
C GLY A 225 -9.98 -23.56 5.33
N ALA A 226 -9.49 -24.68 4.78
CA ALA A 226 -9.20 -24.78 3.38
C ALA A 226 -10.51 -24.86 2.54
N ALA A 227 -10.47 -24.22 1.39
CA ALA A 227 -11.57 -24.28 0.43
C ALA A 227 -11.02 -24.27 -1.01
N TRP A 228 -11.81 -24.74 -1.93
CA TRP A 228 -11.46 -24.92 -3.34
C TRP A 228 -12.44 -24.19 -4.25
#